data_f26d6863b312041080f8ecd71a0a683c
#
_entry.id   f26d6863b312041080f8ecd71a0a683c
#
_cell.length_a   1.000
_cell.length_b   1.000
_cell.length_c   1.000
_cell.angle_alpha   90.00
_cell.angle_beta   90.00
_cell.angle_gamma   90.00
#
_symmetry.space_group_name_H-M   'P 1'
#
loop_
_entity.id
_entity.type
_entity.pdbx_description
1 polymer ?
#
loop_
_entity_poly.entity_id
_entity_poly.type
_entity_poly.pdbx_seq_one_letter_code
_entity_poly.pdbx_strand_id
1 'polypeptide(L)'
;MKKVLEVCVDSLASARNAIAGGADRLELCSALAVGGLTPYIALLKQIRRESNIPIRCLMRSRPGDFFYTADELELLREQIIELKQAGADGFVIGCLTPEGKLDKPDMKRLMQACGGNITLHRCIDVSADPESTYLDAMDLGIDTVLTSGCASSCLGGTEIIKKLIALRDSLNGPEVLIGAGVSASVIAQFRRDIPSARAFHMSGKINLPSGMVFRREGVPMGLPGLDEWNIQQTDKYAVAAARKALDE
;
A
#
# COMPACT_ATOMS: atom_id res chain seq x y z
N MET A 1 -17.80 4.99 12.49
CA MET A 1 -16.61 5.37 11.68
C MET A 1 -16.52 4.45 10.48
N LYS A 2 -16.05 4.95 9.32
CA LYS A 2 -16.02 4.17 8.06
C LYS A 2 -14.96 3.06 8.15
N LYS A 3 -15.34 1.82 7.82
CA LYS A 3 -14.42 0.69 7.64
C LYS A 3 -13.83 0.78 6.23
N VAL A 4 -12.53 0.45 6.04
CA VAL A 4 -11.82 0.56 4.76
C VAL A 4 -11.10 -0.74 4.44
N LEU A 5 -11.41 -1.32 3.29
CA LEU A 5 -10.62 -2.38 2.66
C LEU A 5 -9.91 -1.81 1.43
N GLU A 6 -8.61 -1.61 1.55
CA GLU A 6 -7.74 -1.21 0.45
C GLU A 6 -7.08 -2.44 -0.18
N VAL A 7 -7.05 -2.49 -1.50
CA VAL A 7 -6.40 -3.60 -2.23
C VAL A 7 -5.31 -3.05 -3.12
N CYS A 8 -4.06 -3.53 -2.94
CA CYS A 8 -2.95 -3.18 -3.83
C CYS A 8 -2.97 -4.04 -5.10
N VAL A 9 -2.84 -3.37 -6.24
CA VAL A 9 -2.96 -3.98 -7.57
C VAL A 9 -1.92 -3.42 -8.53
N ASP A 10 -1.42 -4.25 -9.45
CA ASP A 10 -0.44 -3.90 -10.47
C ASP A 10 -0.87 -4.29 -11.90
N SER A 11 -2.11 -4.70 -12.07
CA SER A 11 -2.68 -5.05 -13.37
C SER A 11 -4.17 -4.69 -13.45
N LEU A 12 -4.68 -4.52 -14.68
CA LEU A 12 -6.10 -4.25 -14.90
C LEU A 12 -6.98 -5.41 -14.44
N ALA A 13 -6.53 -6.65 -14.62
CA ALA A 13 -7.24 -7.83 -14.15
C ALA A 13 -7.36 -7.86 -12.62
N SER A 14 -6.26 -7.57 -11.91
CA SER A 14 -6.26 -7.44 -10.45
C SER A 14 -7.18 -6.31 -9.98
N ALA A 15 -7.17 -5.15 -10.65
CA ALA A 15 -8.05 -4.03 -10.33
C ALA A 15 -9.54 -4.41 -10.48
N ARG A 16 -9.91 -5.04 -11.58
CA ARG A 16 -11.29 -5.54 -11.81
C ARG A 16 -11.73 -6.52 -10.72
N ASN A 17 -10.86 -7.46 -10.36
CA ASN A 17 -11.13 -8.45 -9.32
C ASN A 17 -11.26 -7.82 -7.93
N ALA A 18 -10.41 -6.85 -7.60
CA ALA A 18 -10.49 -6.12 -6.32
C ALA A 18 -11.82 -5.35 -6.22
N ILE A 19 -12.22 -4.64 -7.29
CA ILE A 19 -13.50 -3.91 -7.35
C ILE A 19 -14.67 -4.87 -7.22
N ALA A 20 -14.68 -5.97 -7.99
CA ALA A 20 -15.74 -6.99 -7.95
C ALA A 20 -15.82 -7.70 -6.58
N GLY A 21 -14.72 -7.77 -5.84
CA GLY A 21 -14.64 -8.31 -4.49
C GLY A 21 -15.08 -7.33 -3.39
N GLY A 22 -15.36 -6.06 -3.73
CA GLY A 22 -15.86 -5.06 -2.77
C GLY A 22 -14.76 -4.26 -2.07
N ALA A 23 -13.63 -4.02 -2.73
CA ALA A 23 -12.64 -3.06 -2.26
C ALA A 23 -13.24 -1.64 -2.17
N ASP A 24 -12.94 -0.90 -1.11
CA ASP A 24 -13.33 0.51 -0.97
C ASP A 24 -12.38 1.45 -1.70
N ARG A 25 -11.12 1.05 -1.87
CA ARG A 25 -10.05 1.84 -2.48
C ARG A 25 -8.99 0.91 -3.08
N LEU A 26 -8.33 1.35 -4.13
CA LEU A 26 -7.14 0.68 -4.66
C LEU A 26 -5.87 1.45 -4.28
N GLU A 27 -4.82 0.70 -3.93
CA GLU A 27 -3.46 1.18 -4.06
C GLU A 27 -2.91 0.70 -5.41
N LEU A 28 -2.66 1.64 -6.31
CA LEU A 28 -2.13 1.31 -7.64
C LEU A 28 -0.61 1.29 -7.60
N CYS A 29 -0.04 0.16 -8.03
CA CYS A 29 1.39 -0.11 -8.03
C CYS A 29 1.85 -0.61 -9.40
N SER A 30 3.15 -0.80 -9.53
CA SER A 30 3.78 -1.75 -10.44
C SER A 30 4.69 -2.67 -9.62
N ALA A 31 5.14 -3.76 -10.19
CA ALA A 31 6.19 -4.63 -9.63
C ALA A 31 5.97 -5.03 -8.16
N LEU A 32 4.76 -5.52 -7.80
CA LEU A 32 4.42 -5.96 -6.43
C LEU A 32 5.35 -7.07 -5.90
N ALA A 33 6.03 -7.81 -6.79
CA ALA A 33 7.00 -8.82 -6.41
C ALA A 33 8.22 -8.27 -5.65
N VAL A 34 8.55 -6.97 -5.85
CA VAL A 34 9.62 -6.27 -5.11
C VAL A 34 9.07 -5.30 -4.05
N GLY A 35 7.81 -5.48 -3.65
CA GLY A 35 7.13 -4.65 -2.66
C GLY A 35 6.39 -3.43 -3.24
N GLY A 36 6.25 -3.36 -4.56
CA GLY A 36 5.57 -2.28 -5.27
C GLY A 36 6.49 -1.11 -5.63
N LEU A 37 6.28 -0.58 -6.82
CA LEU A 37 6.91 0.64 -7.35
C LEU A 37 5.84 1.56 -7.94
N THR A 38 6.22 2.78 -8.32
CA THR A 38 5.35 3.75 -8.98
C THR A 38 4.64 3.12 -10.18
N PRO A 39 3.31 3.26 -10.31
CA PRO A 39 2.52 2.63 -11.37
C PRO A 39 2.69 3.34 -12.71
N TYR A 40 2.35 2.62 -13.78
CA TYR A 40 2.25 3.19 -15.12
C TYR A 40 0.98 4.06 -15.25
N ILE A 41 1.12 5.26 -15.80
CA ILE A 41 0.00 6.17 -16.09
C ILE A 41 -1.05 5.50 -16.99
N ALA A 42 -0.60 4.69 -17.95
CA ALA A 42 -1.49 3.95 -18.85
C ALA A 42 -2.43 3.01 -18.09
N LEU A 43 -1.95 2.33 -17.05
CA LEU A 43 -2.76 1.45 -16.21
C LEU A 43 -3.81 2.25 -15.43
N LEU A 44 -3.42 3.37 -14.81
CA LEU A 44 -4.36 4.26 -14.13
C LEU A 44 -5.48 4.71 -15.09
N LYS A 45 -5.12 5.19 -16.29
CA LYS A 45 -6.10 5.62 -17.30
C LYS A 45 -7.03 4.50 -17.73
N GLN A 46 -6.56 3.25 -17.85
CA GLN A 46 -7.40 2.11 -18.17
C GLN A 46 -8.42 1.83 -17.05
N ILE A 47 -8.00 1.81 -15.79
CA ILE A 47 -8.89 1.60 -14.65
C ILE A 47 -9.94 2.71 -14.57
N ARG A 48 -9.54 3.97 -14.80
CA ARG A 48 -10.45 5.12 -14.77
C ARG A 48 -11.54 5.10 -15.84
N ARG A 49 -11.31 4.44 -16.99
CA ARG A 49 -12.36 4.26 -18.01
C ARG A 49 -13.46 3.30 -17.56
N GLU A 50 -13.17 2.44 -16.58
CA GLU A 50 -14.07 1.37 -16.13
C GLU A 50 -14.67 1.63 -14.75
N SER A 51 -14.03 2.47 -13.93
CA SER A 51 -14.44 2.65 -12.53
C SER A 51 -14.06 4.01 -11.95
N ASN A 52 -14.93 4.50 -11.07
CA ASN A 52 -14.69 5.68 -10.24
C ASN A 52 -14.22 5.32 -8.82
N ILE A 53 -13.78 4.08 -8.58
CA ILE A 53 -13.23 3.69 -7.27
C ILE A 53 -12.08 4.62 -6.89
N PRO A 54 -11.95 5.05 -5.62
CA PRO A 54 -10.79 5.82 -5.17
C PRO A 54 -9.49 5.07 -5.43
N ILE A 55 -8.49 5.75 -6.01
CA ILE A 55 -7.17 5.19 -6.30
C ILE A 55 -6.09 6.07 -5.67
N ARG A 56 -5.27 5.48 -4.81
CA ARG A 56 -4.00 6.06 -4.35
C ARG A 56 -2.85 5.42 -5.13
N CYS A 57 -1.97 6.23 -5.70
CA CYS A 57 -0.80 5.73 -6.45
C CYS A 57 0.42 5.63 -5.53
N LEU A 58 1.07 4.47 -5.53
CA LEU A 58 2.32 4.30 -4.81
C LEU A 58 3.43 5.11 -5.49
N MET A 59 4.16 5.88 -4.72
CA MET A 59 5.31 6.67 -5.17
C MET A 59 6.58 6.09 -4.59
N ARG A 60 7.23 5.22 -5.34
CA ARG A 60 8.48 4.55 -4.98
C ARG A 60 9.28 4.33 -6.24
N SER A 61 10.42 5.03 -6.37
CA SER A 61 11.22 5.05 -7.60
C SER A 61 11.98 3.75 -7.85
N ARG A 62 12.38 3.05 -6.78
CA ARG A 62 13.18 1.83 -6.83
C ARG A 62 12.90 0.88 -5.65
N PRO A 63 13.28 -0.40 -5.75
CA PRO A 63 13.41 -1.29 -4.59
C PRO A 63 14.49 -0.79 -3.63
N GLY A 64 14.53 -1.36 -2.42
CA GLY A 64 15.49 -1.02 -1.37
C GLY A 64 14.90 -0.09 -0.32
N ASP A 65 15.75 0.76 0.24
CA ASP A 65 15.41 1.69 1.32
C ASP A 65 14.51 2.87 0.87
N PHE A 66 14.30 3.81 1.78
CA PHE A 66 13.48 5.00 1.58
C PHE A 66 14.28 6.31 1.79
N PHE A 67 15.60 6.22 1.72
CA PHE A 67 16.50 7.36 1.68
C PHE A 67 16.81 7.68 0.21
N TYR A 68 16.18 8.73 -0.31
CA TYR A 68 16.24 9.08 -1.72
C TYR A 68 17.25 10.19 -2.00
N THR A 69 17.86 10.15 -3.17
CA THR A 69 18.66 11.25 -3.70
C THR A 69 17.76 12.39 -4.18
N ALA A 70 18.35 13.57 -4.39
CA ALA A 70 17.63 14.73 -4.93
C ALA A 70 16.99 14.43 -6.31
N ASP A 71 17.67 13.66 -7.16
CA ASP A 71 17.17 13.28 -8.48
C ASP A 71 15.99 12.29 -8.38
N GLU A 72 16.05 11.34 -7.44
CA GLU A 72 14.93 10.41 -7.18
C GLU A 72 13.70 11.14 -6.65
N LEU A 73 13.88 12.11 -5.77
CA LEU A 73 12.79 12.95 -5.26
C LEU A 73 12.17 13.82 -6.35
N GLU A 74 12.98 14.40 -7.24
CA GLU A 74 12.46 15.16 -8.38
C GLU A 74 11.67 14.26 -9.34
N LEU A 75 12.20 13.06 -9.66
CA LEU A 75 11.49 12.07 -10.44
C LEU A 75 10.13 11.72 -9.82
N LEU A 76 10.08 11.45 -8.51
CA LEU A 76 8.83 11.16 -7.81
C LEU A 76 7.85 12.34 -7.86
N ARG A 77 8.35 13.58 -7.72
CA ARG A 77 7.54 14.80 -7.81
C ARG A 77 6.90 14.94 -9.19
N GLU A 78 7.66 14.74 -10.27
CA GLU A 78 7.16 14.79 -11.64
C GLU A 78 6.09 13.71 -11.88
N GLN A 79 6.35 12.47 -11.47
CA GLN A 79 5.40 11.36 -11.57
C GLN A 79 4.11 11.64 -10.80
N ILE A 80 4.17 12.27 -9.61
CA ILE A 80 2.98 12.69 -8.86
C ILE A 80 2.12 13.63 -9.69
N ILE A 81 2.74 14.65 -10.31
CA ILE A 81 2.02 15.64 -11.13
C ILE A 81 1.31 14.95 -12.31
N GLU A 82 2.00 14.07 -13.02
CA GLU A 82 1.47 13.33 -14.15
C GLU A 82 0.32 12.38 -13.76
N LEU A 83 0.50 11.61 -12.68
CA LEU A 83 -0.52 10.69 -12.18
C LEU A 83 -1.75 11.45 -11.66
N LYS A 84 -1.56 12.60 -11.02
CA LYS A 84 -2.65 13.49 -10.59
C LYS A 84 -3.47 13.98 -11.79
N GLN A 85 -2.80 14.44 -12.85
CA GLN A 85 -3.46 14.84 -14.10
C GLN A 85 -4.17 13.68 -14.79
N ALA A 86 -3.68 12.46 -14.61
CA ALA A 86 -4.28 11.23 -15.13
C ALA A 86 -5.47 10.71 -14.29
N GLY A 87 -5.78 11.34 -13.14
CA GLY A 87 -6.93 11.05 -12.32
C GLY A 87 -6.67 10.23 -11.05
N ALA A 88 -5.45 10.26 -10.49
CA ALA A 88 -5.20 9.74 -9.15
C ALA A 88 -5.94 10.56 -8.09
N ASP A 89 -6.59 9.90 -7.11
CA ASP A 89 -7.29 10.58 -6.02
C ASP A 89 -6.38 10.86 -4.83
N GLY A 90 -5.24 10.22 -4.77
CA GLY A 90 -4.25 10.39 -3.71
C GLY A 90 -2.96 9.64 -3.98
N PHE A 91 -2.04 9.73 -3.03
CA PHE A 91 -0.71 9.20 -3.19
C PHE A 91 -0.24 8.48 -1.92
N VAL A 92 0.61 7.48 -2.12
CA VAL A 92 1.25 6.71 -1.05
C VAL A 92 2.73 7.01 -1.12
N ILE A 93 3.25 7.76 -0.16
CA ILE A 93 4.61 8.32 -0.14
C ILE A 93 5.32 8.00 1.16
N GLY A 94 6.63 8.17 1.19
CA GLY A 94 7.43 8.10 2.42
C GLY A 94 8.92 8.24 2.13
N CYS A 95 9.59 9.09 2.92
CA CYS A 95 11.04 9.31 2.85
C CYS A 95 11.62 9.23 4.26
N LEU A 96 12.78 8.63 4.41
CA LEU A 96 13.51 8.55 5.67
C LEU A 96 14.87 9.23 5.54
N THR A 97 15.35 9.79 6.66
CA THR A 97 16.74 10.25 6.78
C THR A 97 17.68 9.06 6.98
N PRO A 98 19.01 9.23 6.82
CA PRO A 98 19.99 8.18 7.15
C PRO A 98 19.87 7.62 8.56
N GLU A 99 19.36 8.43 9.51
CA GLU A 99 19.13 8.01 10.91
C GLU A 99 17.78 7.29 11.11
N GLY A 100 17.03 7.04 10.04
CA GLY A 100 15.74 6.35 10.08
C GLY A 100 14.58 7.19 10.62
N LYS A 101 14.69 8.51 10.62
CA LYS A 101 13.61 9.43 10.96
C LYS A 101 12.80 9.80 9.72
N LEU A 102 11.53 10.20 9.88
CA LEU A 102 10.76 10.74 8.76
C LEU A 102 11.42 12.02 8.25
N ASP A 103 11.75 12.06 6.96
CA ASP A 103 12.35 13.23 6.32
C ASP A 103 11.27 14.27 6.02
N LYS A 104 10.97 15.12 7.03
CA LYS A 104 9.90 16.13 6.93
C LYS A 104 10.10 17.14 5.78
N PRO A 105 11.33 17.66 5.50
CA PRO A 105 11.58 18.51 4.33
C PRO A 105 11.16 17.86 3.02
N ASP A 106 11.64 16.65 2.74
CA ASP A 106 11.36 15.94 1.49
C ASP A 106 9.90 15.47 1.42
N MET A 107 9.33 15.02 2.55
CA MET A 107 7.90 14.74 2.63
C MET A 107 7.06 15.97 2.25
N LYS A 108 7.34 17.16 2.79
CA LYS A 108 6.62 18.40 2.45
C LYS A 108 6.73 18.72 0.96
N ARG A 109 7.91 18.53 0.36
CA ARG A 109 8.14 18.75 -1.07
C ARG A 109 7.25 17.85 -1.94
N LEU A 110 7.16 16.56 -1.62
CA LEU A 110 6.28 15.62 -2.34
C LEU A 110 4.80 15.93 -2.07
N MET A 111 4.43 16.22 -0.82
CA MET A 111 3.05 16.53 -0.42
C MET A 111 2.49 17.75 -1.15
N GLN A 112 3.30 18.77 -1.42
CA GLN A 112 2.90 19.94 -2.21
C GLN A 112 2.44 19.55 -3.62
N ALA A 113 3.09 18.58 -4.25
CA ALA A 113 2.67 18.05 -5.55
C ALA A 113 1.40 17.21 -5.44
N CYS A 114 1.25 16.40 -4.38
CA CYS A 114 0.09 15.53 -4.15
C CYS A 114 -1.21 16.32 -4.04
N GLY A 115 -1.26 17.32 -3.17
CA GLY A 115 -2.45 18.18 -2.99
C GLY A 115 -3.59 17.57 -2.18
N GLY A 116 -3.35 16.51 -1.40
CA GLY A 116 -4.32 15.89 -0.48
C GLY A 116 -4.38 14.37 -0.61
N ASN A 117 -5.12 13.70 0.28
CA ASN A 117 -5.28 12.24 0.34
C ASN A 117 -3.95 11.49 0.33
N ILE A 118 -3.20 11.55 1.43
CA ILE A 118 -1.85 11.00 1.52
C ILE A 118 -1.82 9.83 2.49
N THR A 119 -1.24 8.71 2.04
CA THR A 119 -0.83 7.60 2.89
C THR A 119 0.68 7.65 3.09
N LEU A 120 1.15 7.61 4.34
CA LEU A 120 2.52 7.21 4.62
C LEU A 120 2.62 5.70 4.43
N HIS A 121 3.50 5.26 3.52
CA HIS A 121 3.70 3.83 3.28
C HIS A 121 4.54 3.17 4.37
N ARG A 122 4.87 1.89 4.17
CA ARG A 122 5.59 1.05 5.13
C ARG A 122 7.03 1.50 5.46
N CYS A 123 7.48 2.69 5.07
CA CYS A 123 8.74 3.22 5.59
C CYS A 123 8.73 3.36 7.12
N ILE A 124 7.56 3.57 7.72
CA ILE A 124 7.40 3.55 9.18
C ILE A 124 7.85 2.22 9.80
N ASP A 125 7.68 1.10 9.09
CA ASP A 125 8.06 -0.23 9.59
C ASP A 125 9.57 -0.44 9.68
N VAL A 126 10.37 0.41 9.02
CA VAL A 126 11.84 0.40 9.05
C VAL A 126 12.41 1.71 9.60
N SER A 127 11.57 2.57 10.18
CA SER A 127 12.00 3.77 10.89
C SER A 127 12.63 3.42 12.24
N ALA A 128 13.45 4.32 12.76
CA ALA A 128 14.13 4.14 14.05
C ALA A 128 13.13 4.08 15.23
N ASP A 129 12.01 4.83 15.12
CA ASP A 129 10.94 4.87 16.13
C ASP A 129 9.58 5.05 15.41
N PRO A 130 8.74 3.99 15.36
CA PRO A 130 7.47 4.07 14.68
C PRO A 130 6.44 4.98 15.35
N GLU A 131 6.47 5.12 16.69
CA GLU A 131 5.56 6.02 17.40
C GLU A 131 5.90 7.49 17.09
N SER A 132 7.19 7.85 17.13
CA SER A 132 7.66 9.18 16.71
C SER A 132 7.35 9.46 15.22
N THR A 133 7.57 8.48 14.34
CA THR A 133 7.27 8.60 12.91
C THR A 133 5.77 8.80 12.66
N TYR A 134 4.91 8.14 13.44
CA TYR A 134 3.46 8.35 13.38
C TYR A 134 3.05 9.77 13.79
N LEU A 135 3.63 10.29 14.88
CA LEU A 135 3.38 11.66 15.34
C LEU A 135 3.89 12.69 14.33
N ASP A 136 5.05 12.46 13.73
CA ASP A 136 5.57 13.29 12.64
C ASP A 136 4.65 13.28 11.40
N ALA A 137 4.07 12.13 11.05
CA ALA A 137 3.09 12.02 9.98
C ALA A 137 1.80 12.81 10.30
N MET A 138 1.35 12.76 11.56
CA MET A 138 0.21 13.55 12.05
C MET A 138 0.49 15.05 11.93
N ASP A 139 1.65 15.51 12.37
CA ASP A 139 2.08 16.92 12.29
C ASP A 139 2.15 17.43 10.84
N LEU A 140 2.49 16.55 9.89
CA LEU A 140 2.50 16.87 8.47
C LEU A 140 1.09 16.92 7.85
N GLY A 141 0.05 16.46 8.56
CA GLY A 141 -1.31 16.39 8.01
C GLY A 141 -1.55 15.19 7.09
N ILE A 142 -0.78 14.12 7.23
CA ILE A 142 -1.00 12.85 6.54
C ILE A 142 -2.29 12.21 7.10
N ASP A 143 -3.14 11.68 6.22
CA ASP A 143 -4.45 11.14 6.62
C ASP A 143 -4.45 9.65 6.97
N THR A 144 -3.47 8.90 6.47
CA THR A 144 -3.40 7.43 6.62
C THR A 144 -1.95 6.98 6.79
N VAL A 145 -1.70 6.00 7.67
CA VAL A 145 -0.38 5.37 7.87
C VAL A 145 -0.52 3.87 7.65
N LEU A 146 0.12 3.34 6.61
CA LEU A 146 0.18 1.91 6.31
C LEU A 146 1.34 1.27 7.08
N THR A 147 1.04 0.25 7.87
CA THR A 147 2.04 -0.44 8.69
C THR A 147 1.77 -1.94 8.84
N SER A 148 2.82 -2.70 9.02
CA SER A 148 2.78 -4.08 9.53
C SER A 148 3.12 -4.19 11.02
N GLY A 149 3.33 -3.04 11.69
CA GLY A 149 3.82 -3.00 13.06
C GLY A 149 5.28 -3.39 13.19
N CYS A 150 6.12 -2.97 12.23
CA CYS A 150 7.57 -3.22 12.20
C CYS A 150 7.94 -4.73 12.16
N ALA A 151 7.06 -5.56 11.62
CA ALA A 151 7.27 -7.00 11.52
C ALA A 151 7.04 -7.51 10.09
N SER A 152 7.42 -8.76 9.83
CA SER A 152 7.22 -9.41 8.52
C SER A 152 5.73 -9.61 8.18
N SER A 153 4.85 -9.62 9.20
CA SER A 153 3.39 -9.69 9.05
C SER A 153 2.71 -8.83 10.11
N CYS A 154 1.49 -8.38 9.84
CA CYS A 154 0.71 -7.60 10.81
C CYS A 154 0.40 -8.38 12.09
N LEU A 155 0.26 -9.71 12.02
CA LEU A 155 0.08 -10.53 13.22
C LEU A 155 1.33 -10.50 14.12
N GLY A 156 2.53 -10.52 13.52
CA GLY A 156 3.79 -10.38 14.27
C GLY A 156 3.97 -8.98 14.87
N GLY A 157 3.37 -7.96 14.23
CA GLY A 157 3.47 -6.56 14.64
C GLY A 157 2.29 -6.05 15.51
N THR A 158 1.45 -6.95 16.01
CA THR A 158 0.19 -6.59 16.71
C THR A 158 0.41 -5.58 17.84
N GLU A 159 1.48 -5.67 18.63
CA GLU A 159 1.71 -4.77 19.76
C GLU A 159 2.01 -3.33 19.32
N ILE A 160 2.81 -3.14 18.27
CA ILE A 160 3.05 -1.81 17.69
C ILE A 160 1.77 -1.26 17.06
N ILE A 161 1.03 -2.09 16.31
CA ILE A 161 -0.26 -1.70 15.72
C ILE A 161 -1.24 -1.23 16.80
N LYS A 162 -1.34 -1.93 17.95
CA LYS A 162 -2.17 -1.51 19.09
C LYS A 162 -1.79 -0.12 19.60
N LYS A 163 -0.49 0.15 19.76
CA LYS A 163 0.02 1.46 20.22
C LYS A 163 -0.33 2.57 19.22
N LEU A 164 -0.13 2.34 17.90
CA LEU A 164 -0.46 3.32 16.87
C LEU A 164 -1.97 3.57 16.80
N ILE A 165 -2.80 2.54 16.97
CA ILE A 165 -4.26 2.69 17.06
C ILE A 165 -4.65 3.49 18.31
N ALA A 166 -4.02 3.26 19.45
CA ALA A 166 -4.26 4.03 20.65
C ALA A 166 -3.88 5.51 20.49
N LEU A 167 -2.76 5.81 19.81
CA LEU A 167 -2.38 7.18 19.45
C LEU A 167 -3.42 7.82 18.52
N ARG A 168 -3.86 7.10 17.46
CA ARG A 168 -4.94 7.56 16.59
C ARG A 168 -6.19 7.95 17.40
N ASP A 169 -6.64 7.07 18.27
CA ASP A 169 -7.89 7.26 19.00
C ASP A 169 -7.79 8.39 20.02
N SER A 170 -6.63 8.56 20.68
CA SER A 170 -6.41 9.61 21.69
C SER A 170 -6.18 11.00 21.11
N LEU A 171 -5.52 11.08 19.94
CA LEU A 171 -5.10 12.34 19.30
C LEU A 171 -5.95 12.74 18.10
N ASN A 172 -6.94 11.92 17.72
CA ASN A 172 -7.66 12.04 16.44
C ASN A 172 -6.68 12.10 15.25
N GLY A 173 -5.66 11.23 15.32
CA GLY A 173 -4.56 11.18 14.35
C GLY A 173 -4.90 10.44 13.06
N PRO A 174 -3.89 10.25 12.17
CA PRO A 174 -4.01 9.51 10.92
C PRO A 174 -4.61 8.10 11.09
N GLU A 175 -5.43 7.66 10.13
CA GLU A 175 -5.95 6.28 10.15
C GLU A 175 -4.82 5.26 10.06
N VAL A 176 -4.83 4.27 10.93
CA VAL A 176 -3.88 3.14 10.90
C VAL A 176 -4.41 2.08 9.93
N LEU A 177 -3.76 1.98 8.78
CA LEU A 177 -4.05 1.01 7.73
C LEU A 177 -3.17 -0.23 7.94
N ILE A 178 -3.78 -1.32 8.37
CA ILE A 178 -3.06 -2.55 8.74
C ILE A 178 -2.73 -3.34 7.48
N GLY A 179 -1.46 -3.62 7.23
CA GLY A 179 -0.98 -4.35 6.05
C GLY A 179 0.02 -5.46 6.36
N ALA A 180 0.41 -6.19 5.33
CA ALA A 180 1.28 -7.37 5.35
C ALA A 180 0.62 -8.65 5.91
N GLY A 181 0.22 -9.53 4.99
CA GLY A 181 -0.39 -10.82 5.31
C GLY A 181 -1.87 -10.75 5.71
N VAL A 182 -2.56 -9.68 5.33
CA VAL A 182 -4.00 -9.53 5.61
C VAL A 182 -4.83 -10.50 4.79
N SER A 183 -5.76 -11.17 5.47
CA SER A 183 -6.77 -12.08 4.93
C SER A 183 -8.07 -11.95 5.74
N ALA A 184 -9.13 -12.61 5.31
CA ALA A 184 -10.41 -12.62 6.06
C ALA A 184 -10.23 -13.09 7.52
N SER A 185 -9.45 -14.14 7.75
CA SER A 185 -9.19 -14.66 9.10
C SER A 185 -8.37 -13.68 9.95
N VAL A 186 -7.40 -13.00 9.34
CA VAL A 186 -6.58 -11.98 10.01
C VAL A 186 -7.44 -10.77 10.39
N ILE A 187 -8.32 -10.30 9.50
CA ILE A 187 -9.27 -9.22 9.79
C ILE A 187 -10.16 -9.60 10.96
N ALA A 188 -10.77 -10.80 10.94
CA ALA A 188 -11.63 -11.28 12.02
C ALA A 188 -10.88 -11.37 13.35
N GLN A 189 -9.60 -11.76 13.35
CA GLN A 189 -8.75 -11.77 14.53
C GLN A 189 -8.51 -10.34 15.06
N PHE A 190 -8.05 -9.42 14.21
CA PHE A 190 -7.78 -8.02 14.62
C PHE A 190 -9.04 -7.36 15.16
N ARG A 191 -10.20 -7.57 14.54
CA ARG A 191 -11.46 -6.97 15.00
C ARG A 191 -11.91 -7.50 16.36
N ARG A 192 -11.59 -8.75 16.65
CA ARG A 192 -11.86 -9.36 17.97
C ARG A 192 -10.90 -8.83 19.04
N ASP A 193 -9.60 -8.72 18.69
CA ASP A 193 -8.54 -8.39 19.63
C ASP A 193 -8.34 -6.85 19.77
N ILE A 194 -8.69 -6.09 18.74
CA ILE A 194 -8.61 -4.63 18.67
C ILE A 194 -9.87 -4.09 17.97
N PRO A 195 -11.00 -3.95 18.69
CA PRO A 195 -12.30 -3.57 18.10
C PRO A 195 -12.29 -2.25 17.33
N SER A 196 -11.33 -1.34 17.62
CA SER A 196 -11.15 -0.08 16.90
C SER A 196 -10.32 -0.21 15.61
N ALA A 197 -9.75 -1.40 15.29
CA ALA A 197 -9.13 -1.68 13.99
C ALA A 197 -10.21 -1.69 12.89
N ARG A 198 -10.05 -0.82 11.88
CA ARG A 198 -11.11 -0.59 10.87
C ARG A 198 -10.61 -0.38 9.46
N ALA A 199 -9.29 -0.32 9.25
CA ALA A 199 -8.69 -0.13 7.94
C ALA A 199 -7.65 -1.21 7.69
N PHE A 200 -7.78 -1.92 6.56
CA PHE A 200 -6.93 -3.06 6.20
C PHE A 200 -6.49 -2.96 4.75
N HIS A 201 -5.24 -3.34 4.51
CA HIS A 201 -4.58 -3.36 3.21
C HIS A 201 -4.17 -4.78 2.85
N MET A 202 -4.56 -5.25 1.67
CA MET A 202 -4.23 -6.59 1.19
C MET A 202 -3.95 -6.61 -0.31
N SER A 203 -3.23 -7.63 -0.78
CA SER A 203 -3.11 -7.94 -2.20
C SER A 203 -4.18 -8.93 -2.68
N GLY A 204 -4.62 -9.83 -1.79
CA GLY A 204 -5.55 -10.91 -2.13
C GLY A 204 -5.07 -11.80 -3.27
N LYS A 205 -3.76 -11.88 -3.49
CA LYS A 205 -3.17 -12.52 -4.67
C LYS A 205 -3.19 -14.05 -4.60
N ILE A 206 -3.40 -14.65 -5.77
CA ILE A 206 -3.20 -16.07 -6.05
C ILE A 206 -2.23 -16.22 -7.21
N ASN A 207 -1.66 -17.42 -7.35
CA ASN A 207 -0.83 -17.78 -8.49
C ASN A 207 -1.70 -18.49 -9.54
N LEU A 208 -1.75 -17.93 -10.73
CA LEU A 208 -2.40 -18.52 -11.90
C LEU A 208 -1.34 -19.15 -12.80
N PRO A 209 -1.52 -20.39 -13.28
CA PRO A 209 -0.59 -21.01 -14.19
C PRO A 209 -0.52 -20.21 -15.50
N SER A 210 0.69 -20.02 -16.03
CA SER A 210 0.90 -19.42 -17.34
C SER A 210 0.21 -20.22 -18.44
N GLY A 211 -0.40 -19.51 -19.38
CA GLY A 211 -0.95 -20.11 -20.60
C GLY A 211 0.12 -20.53 -21.65
N MET A 212 1.41 -20.26 -21.40
CA MET A 212 2.49 -20.69 -22.31
C MET A 212 2.66 -22.20 -22.26
N VAL A 213 2.63 -22.83 -23.43
CA VAL A 213 2.87 -24.28 -23.59
C VAL A 213 4.37 -24.59 -23.58
N PHE A 214 5.15 -23.84 -24.36
CA PHE A 214 6.60 -23.98 -24.34
C PHE A 214 7.18 -23.34 -23.08
N ARG A 215 8.04 -24.07 -22.37
CA ARG A 215 8.77 -23.60 -21.18
C ARG A 215 10.25 -23.92 -21.35
N ARG A 216 11.10 -22.94 -21.07
CA ARG A 216 12.56 -23.13 -21.01
C ARG A 216 12.99 -23.12 -19.56
N GLU A 217 13.56 -24.23 -19.12
CA GLU A 217 14.08 -24.38 -17.77
C GLU A 217 15.46 -23.72 -17.61
N GLY A 218 15.82 -23.33 -16.39
CA GLY A 218 17.15 -22.84 -16.04
C GLY A 218 17.49 -21.42 -16.51
N VAL A 219 16.50 -20.64 -16.97
CA VAL A 219 16.69 -19.25 -17.42
C VAL A 219 15.83 -18.32 -16.55
N PRO A 220 16.31 -17.88 -15.39
CA PRO A 220 15.57 -16.94 -14.55
C PRO A 220 15.56 -15.55 -15.19
N MET A 221 14.38 -14.89 -15.20
CA MET A 221 14.22 -13.54 -15.73
C MET A 221 14.14 -12.48 -14.62
N GLY A 222 13.99 -12.87 -13.38
CA GLY A 222 13.77 -11.96 -12.24
C GLY A 222 14.50 -12.38 -10.97
N LEU A 223 13.91 -12.05 -9.83
CA LEU A 223 14.46 -12.39 -8.52
C LEU A 223 14.51 -13.91 -8.30
N PRO A 224 15.53 -14.42 -7.60
CA PRO A 224 15.57 -15.83 -7.21
C PRO A 224 14.29 -16.25 -6.47
N GLY A 225 13.69 -17.37 -6.90
CA GLY A 225 12.45 -17.89 -6.32
C GLY A 225 11.16 -17.32 -6.92
N LEU A 226 11.23 -16.41 -7.89
CA LEU A 226 10.08 -16.11 -8.74
C LEU A 226 9.92 -17.22 -9.78
N ASP A 227 8.69 -17.68 -9.94
CA ASP A 227 8.31 -18.66 -10.95
C ASP A 227 7.68 -17.93 -12.15
N GLU A 228 8.38 -17.89 -13.27
CA GLU A 228 7.93 -17.23 -14.51
C GLU A 228 6.66 -17.88 -15.09
N TRP A 229 6.34 -19.09 -14.64
CA TRP A 229 5.18 -19.87 -15.11
C TRP A 229 3.95 -19.69 -14.22
N ASN A 230 4.04 -18.81 -13.22
CA ASN A 230 2.94 -18.42 -12.35
C ASN A 230 2.72 -16.91 -12.41
N ILE A 231 1.52 -16.51 -12.83
CA ILE A 231 1.10 -15.12 -12.90
C ILE A 231 0.37 -14.76 -11.62
N GLN A 232 0.90 -13.79 -10.84
CA GLN A 232 0.22 -13.31 -9.65
C GLN A 232 -0.95 -12.39 -10.02
N GLN A 233 -2.12 -12.67 -9.48
CA GLN A 233 -3.33 -11.88 -9.72
C GLN A 233 -4.19 -11.84 -8.47
N THR A 234 -4.83 -10.70 -8.20
CA THR A 234 -5.82 -10.57 -7.12
C THR A 234 -7.01 -11.51 -7.37
N ASP A 235 -7.41 -12.25 -6.36
CA ASP A 235 -8.62 -13.09 -6.38
C ASP A 235 -9.81 -12.33 -5.78
N LYS A 236 -10.88 -12.19 -6.57
CA LYS A 236 -12.11 -11.53 -6.14
C LYS A 236 -12.78 -12.19 -4.93
N TYR A 237 -12.65 -13.50 -4.80
CA TYR A 237 -13.24 -14.24 -3.70
C TYR A 237 -12.48 -14.03 -2.38
N ALA A 238 -11.16 -13.92 -2.44
CA ALA A 238 -10.33 -13.54 -1.29
C ALA A 238 -10.68 -12.13 -0.80
N VAL A 239 -10.86 -11.18 -1.74
CA VAL A 239 -11.27 -9.81 -1.42
C VAL A 239 -12.69 -9.78 -0.83
N ALA A 240 -13.65 -10.50 -1.42
CA ALA A 240 -15.03 -10.59 -0.92
C ALA A 240 -15.10 -11.20 0.49
N ALA A 241 -14.32 -12.24 0.76
CA ALA A 241 -14.23 -12.84 2.10
C ALA A 241 -13.65 -11.85 3.12
N ALA A 242 -12.61 -11.08 2.73
CA ALA A 242 -12.02 -10.03 3.56
C ALA A 242 -13.03 -8.90 3.83
N ARG A 243 -13.77 -8.46 2.81
CA ARG A 243 -14.84 -7.46 2.95
C ARG A 243 -15.90 -7.92 3.95
N LYS A 244 -16.39 -9.15 3.79
CA LYS A 244 -17.38 -9.74 4.71
C LYS A 244 -16.86 -9.75 6.15
N ALA A 245 -15.65 -10.25 6.38
CA ALA A 245 -15.03 -10.29 7.71
C ALA A 245 -14.83 -8.88 8.32
N LEU A 246 -14.65 -7.86 7.49
CA LEU A 246 -14.55 -6.48 7.95
C LEU A 246 -15.92 -5.89 8.29
N ASP A 247 -17.00 -6.30 7.63
CA ASP A 247 -18.36 -5.80 7.87
C ASP A 247 -19.01 -6.39 9.12
N GLU A 248 -18.69 -7.64 9.43
CA GLU A 248 -19.10 -8.31 10.68
C GLU A 248 -18.51 -7.63 11.91
#